data_9af40dc7686f374930eeec3d94202ccf
#
_entry.id   9af40dc7686f374930eeec3d94202ccf
#
_cell.length_a   1.000
_cell.length_b   1.000
_cell.length_c   1.000
_cell.angle_alpha   90.00
_cell.angle_beta   90.00
_cell.angle_gamma   90.00
#
_symmetry.space_group_name_H-M   'P 1'
#
loop_
_entity.id
_entity.type
_entity.pdbx_description
1 polymer ?
#
loop_
_entity_poly.entity_id
_entity_poly.type
_entity_poly.pdbx_seq_one_letter_code
_entity_poly.pdbx_strand_id
1 'polypeptide(L)'
;DLLHLRGVSMLTPDRQKQIEDALNVLSDFRPTKIMLESPSEHQQDLTREYAAYRAGKLTLTADERHQLGFRLASQNGLDDIQAVDWNQLIDGIPSLDQLRREKPEQFDEIIARETTRMQQMEQEFTELP
;
A
#
# COMPACT_ATOMS: atom_id res chain seq x y z
N ASP A 1 -3.60 -0.43 -7.94
CA ASP A 1 -2.15 -0.22 -7.90
C ASP A 1 -1.72 0.60 -9.11
N LEU A 2 -1.69 1.94 -8.94
CA LEU A 2 -1.40 2.88 -10.04
C LEU A 2 0.10 3.05 -10.31
N LEU A 3 0.97 2.58 -9.42
CA LEU A 3 2.42 2.67 -9.52
C LEU A 3 3.05 1.29 -9.41
N HIS A 4 3.01 0.53 -10.50
CA HIS A 4 3.79 -0.69 -10.62
C HIS A 4 5.14 -0.35 -11.24
N LEU A 5 6.16 -0.12 -10.42
CA LEU A 5 7.53 0.10 -10.87
C LEU A 5 8.06 -1.20 -11.50
N ARG A 6 8.10 -1.25 -12.82
CA ARG A 6 8.63 -2.40 -13.57
C ARG A 6 10.11 -2.58 -13.26
N GLY A 7 10.47 -3.78 -12.85
CA GLY A 7 11.87 -4.19 -12.66
C GLY A 7 12.41 -4.07 -11.24
N VAL A 8 11.63 -3.58 -10.25
CA VAL A 8 12.04 -3.55 -8.85
C VAL A 8 11.26 -4.59 -8.05
N SER A 9 11.93 -5.66 -7.64
CA SER A 9 11.34 -6.65 -6.74
C SER A 9 11.73 -6.35 -5.29
N MET A 10 10.75 -6.19 -4.42
CA MET A 10 10.96 -6.00 -2.97
C MET A 10 11.42 -7.29 -2.26
N LEU A 11 11.37 -8.43 -2.95
CA LEU A 11 11.75 -9.74 -2.39
C LEU A 11 13.22 -10.10 -2.66
N THR A 12 14.00 -9.23 -3.30
CA THR A 12 15.45 -9.46 -3.48
C THR A 12 16.19 -9.35 -2.14
N PRO A 13 17.31 -10.08 -1.94
CA PRO A 13 18.07 -10.04 -0.69
C PRO A 13 18.47 -8.63 -0.26
N ASP A 14 18.92 -7.79 -1.19
CA ASP A 14 19.32 -6.42 -0.90
C ASP A 14 18.13 -5.55 -0.42
N ARG A 15 16.97 -5.68 -1.06
CA ARG A 15 15.76 -4.97 -0.66
C ARG A 15 15.25 -5.49 0.69
N GLN A 16 15.30 -6.79 0.91
CA GLN A 16 14.93 -7.36 2.21
C GLN A 16 15.82 -6.84 3.34
N LYS A 17 17.11 -6.70 3.10
CA LYS A 17 18.02 -6.09 4.08
C LYS A 17 17.66 -4.62 4.37
N GLN A 18 17.37 -3.84 3.34
CA GLN A 18 16.92 -2.45 3.51
C GLN A 18 15.61 -2.34 4.30
N ILE A 19 14.66 -3.25 4.06
CA ILE A 19 13.42 -3.33 4.81
C ILE A 19 13.69 -3.70 6.27
N GLU A 20 14.56 -4.66 6.54
CA GLU A 20 14.95 -5.03 7.91
C GLU A 20 15.58 -3.86 8.66
N ASP A 21 16.50 -3.13 8.02
CA ASP A 21 17.12 -1.94 8.60
C ASP A 21 16.06 -0.86 8.94
N ALA A 22 15.10 -0.63 8.03
CA ALA A 22 13.99 0.28 8.27
C ALA A 22 13.07 -0.17 9.42
N LEU A 23 12.74 -1.46 9.49
CA LEU A 23 11.94 -2.03 10.57
C LEU A 23 12.63 -1.86 11.94
N ASN A 24 13.94 -2.04 12.00
CA ASN A 24 14.70 -1.85 13.22
C ASN A 24 14.66 -0.39 13.70
N VAL A 25 14.84 0.57 12.77
CA VAL A 25 14.70 2.01 13.10
C VAL A 25 13.29 2.34 13.58
N LEU A 26 12.26 1.85 12.89
CA LEU A 26 10.87 2.08 13.30
C LEU A 26 10.52 1.44 14.64
N SER A 27 11.11 0.29 14.95
CA SER A 27 10.89 -0.39 16.24
C SER A 27 11.49 0.37 17.43
N ASP A 28 12.49 1.22 17.20
CA ASP A 28 13.06 2.07 18.25
C ASP A 28 12.02 3.07 18.83
N PHE A 29 11.00 3.43 18.04
CA PHE A 29 9.86 4.25 18.51
C PHE A 29 8.91 3.48 19.41
N ARG A 30 9.03 2.16 19.52
CA ARG A 30 8.13 1.27 20.28
C ARG A 30 6.66 1.51 19.93
N PRO A 31 6.27 1.31 18.66
CA PRO A 31 4.89 1.56 18.24
C PRO A 31 3.93 0.67 19.03
N THR A 32 2.82 1.25 19.45
CA THR A 32 1.75 0.56 20.20
C THR A 32 0.57 0.20 19.29
N LYS A 33 0.50 0.77 18.11
CA LYS A 33 -0.50 0.50 17.07
C LYS A 33 0.13 0.62 15.69
N ILE A 34 -0.26 -0.27 14.79
CA ILE A 34 0.03 -0.18 13.36
C ILE A 34 -1.29 0.04 12.63
N MET A 35 -1.34 1.08 11.81
CA MET A 35 -2.48 1.43 10.99
C MET A 35 -2.08 1.26 9.53
N LEU A 36 -2.90 0.57 8.76
CA LEU A 36 -2.65 0.32 7.34
C LEU A 36 -3.74 0.94 6.47
N GLU A 37 -3.35 1.38 5.30
CA GLU A 37 -4.26 1.81 4.23
C GLU A 37 -4.98 0.57 3.69
N SER A 38 -6.05 0.21 4.36
CA SER A 38 -6.96 -0.86 3.99
C SER A 38 -8.37 -0.40 4.36
N PRO A 39 -9.38 -0.63 3.50
CA PRO A 39 -10.76 -0.26 3.83
C PRO A 39 -11.19 -0.88 5.15
N SER A 40 -11.87 -0.09 5.98
CA SER A 40 -12.28 -0.52 7.33
C SER A 40 -13.24 -1.70 7.32
N GLU A 41 -14.01 -1.89 6.24
CA GLU A 41 -14.84 -3.07 6.03
C GLU A 41 -14.04 -4.37 5.89
N HIS A 42 -12.75 -4.28 5.54
CA HIS A 42 -11.85 -5.44 5.42
C HIS A 42 -11.06 -5.72 6.72
N GLN A 43 -11.40 -5.06 7.83
CA GLN A 43 -10.69 -5.26 9.10
C GLN A 43 -10.63 -6.73 9.53
N GLN A 44 -11.70 -7.49 9.35
CA GLN A 44 -11.72 -8.90 9.74
C GLN A 44 -10.77 -9.76 8.89
N ASP A 45 -10.67 -9.46 7.61
CA ASP A 45 -9.75 -10.17 6.70
C ASP A 45 -8.30 -9.85 7.06
N LEU A 46 -8.00 -8.58 7.32
CA LEU A 46 -6.68 -8.13 7.76
C LEU A 46 -6.26 -8.80 9.07
N THR A 47 -7.15 -8.86 10.05
CA THR A 47 -6.93 -9.54 11.33
C THR A 47 -6.63 -11.03 11.15
N ARG A 48 -7.38 -11.71 10.27
CA ARG A 48 -7.15 -13.14 9.95
C ARG A 48 -5.80 -13.38 9.26
N GLU A 49 -5.46 -12.56 8.29
CA GLU A 49 -4.17 -12.66 7.59
C GLU A 49 -3.00 -12.44 8.54
N TYR A 50 -3.09 -11.43 9.38
CA TYR A 50 -2.05 -11.14 10.36
C TYR A 50 -1.89 -12.28 11.38
N ALA A 51 -2.99 -12.83 11.87
CA ALA A 51 -2.96 -13.99 12.76
C ALA A 51 -2.33 -15.22 12.10
N ALA A 52 -2.62 -15.46 10.81
CA ALA A 52 -2.00 -16.53 10.03
C ALA A 52 -0.49 -16.30 9.86
N TYR A 53 -0.05 -15.07 9.64
CA TYR A 53 1.36 -14.72 9.59
C TYR A 53 2.06 -15.01 10.92
N ARG A 54 1.50 -14.57 12.05
CA ARG A 54 2.06 -14.84 13.39
C ARG A 54 2.13 -16.34 13.71
N ALA A 55 1.20 -17.13 13.18
CA ALA A 55 1.20 -18.59 13.31
C ALA A 55 2.15 -19.31 12.34
N GLY A 56 2.90 -18.59 11.50
CA GLY A 56 3.79 -19.18 10.50
C GLY A 56 3.07 -19.85 9.32
N LYS A 57 1.79 -19.51 9.10
CA LYS A 57 0.93 -20.11 8.05
C LYS A 57 0.74 -19.24 6.83
N LEU A 58 1.31 -18.03 6.81
CA LEU A 58 1.23 -17.09 5.72
C LEU A 58 2.62 -16.73 5.22
N THR A 59 2.85 -16.87 3.92
CA THR A 59 4.04 -16.37 3.24
C THR A 59 3.80 -14.92 2.83
N LEU A 60 4.69 -14.02 3.22
CA LEU A 60 4.57 -12.61 2.90
C LEU A 60 4.81 -12.35 1.41
N THR A 61 3.99 -11.48 0.83
CA THR A 61 4.16 -10.97 -0.55
C THR A 61 5.00 -9.70 -0.56
N ALA A 62 5.23 -9.12 -1.74
CA ALA A 62 5.93 -7.84 -1.88
C ALA A 62 5.08 -6.61 -1.46
N ASP A 63 3.83 -6.82 -1.08
CA ASP A 63 2.92 -5.77 -0.61
C ASP A 63 3.46 -5.09 0.65
N GLU A 64 3.41 -3.75 0.72
CA GLU A 64 3.92 -2.98 1.86
C GLU A 64 3.21 -3.30 3.17
N ARG A 65 1.93 -3.66 3.14
CA ARG A 65 1.19 -4.10 4.33
C ARG A 65 1.84 -5.34 4.95
N HIS A 66 2.29 -6.26 4.11
CA HIS A 66 3.04 -7.45 4.53
C HIS A 66 4.47 -7.10 4.95
N GLN A 67 5.20 -6.41 4.07
CA GLN A 67 6.65 -6.19 4.26
C GLN A 67 6.96 -5.23 5.40
N LEU A 68 6.16 -4.20 5.61
CA LEU A 68 6.32 -3.25 6.69
C LEU A 68 5.29 -3.47 7.80
N GLY A 69 4.01 -3.49 7.49
CA GLY A 69 2.93 -3.52 8.47
C GLY A 69 2.96 -4.77 9.36
N PHE A 70 2.88 -5.94 8.76
CA PHE A 70 2.85 -7.22 9.49
C PHE A 70 4.16 -7.47 10.25
N ARG A 71 5.28 -7.20 9.61
CA ARG A 71 6.60 -7.41 10.22
C ARG A 71 6.83 -6.47 11.40
N LEU A 72 6.50 -5.18 11.25
CA LEU A 72 6.64 -4.20 12.33
C LEU A 72 5.73 -4.53 13.52
N ALA A 73 4.46 -4.87 13.26
CA ALA A 73 3.53 -5.27 14.30
C ALA A 73 4.00 -6.51 15.05
N SER A 74 4.43 -7.55 14.35
CA SER A 74 4.93 -8.79 14.93
C SER A 74 6.22 -8.57 15.73
N GLN A 75 7.16 -7.77 15.20
CA GLN A 75 8.43 -7.45 15.86
C GLN A 75 8.22 -6.69 17.17
N ASN A 76 7.16 -5.90 17.27
CA ASN A 76 6.81 -5.15 18.47
C ASN A 76 5.76 -5.86 19.37
N GLY A 77 5.45 -7.12 19.08
CA GLY A 77 4.56 -7.94 19.91
C GLY A 77 3.09 -7.48 19.87
N LEU A 78 2.66 -6.80 18.83
CA LEU A 78 1.27 -6.34 18.70
C LEU A 78 0.38 -7.50 18.26
N ASP A 79 -0.81 -7.58 18.85
CA ASP A 79 -1.76 -8.67 18.58
C ASP A 79 -2.65 -8.40 17.37
N ASP A 80 -2.78 -7.16 16.95
CA ASP A 80 -3.67 -6.76 15.85
C ASP A 80 -3.11 -5.57 15.06
N ILE A 81 -3.67 -5.36 13.88
CA ILE A 81 -3.38 -4.26 12.97
C ILE A 81 -4.70 -3.60 12.59
N GLN A 82 -4.73 -2.28 12.48
CA GLN A 82 -5.94 -1.51 12.21
C GLN A 82 -6.03 -1.12 10.73
N ALA A 83 -7.17 -1.40 10.10
CA ALA A 83 -7.53 -0.88 8.80
C ALA A 83 -8.14 0.52 8.96
N VAL A 84 -7.54 1.53 8.32
CA VAL A 84 -7.92 2.94 8.53
C VAL A 84 -8.20 3.72 7.24
N ASP A 85 -8.30 3.03 6.12
CA ASP A 85 -8.68 3.70 4.88
C ASP A 85 -10.19 3.98 4.87
N TRP A 86 -10.50 5.25 4.65
CA TRP A 86 -11.89 5.74 4.51
C TRP A 86 -12.16 6.08 3.06
N ASN A 87 -12.53 5.09 2.29
CA ASN A 87 -12.80 5.23 0.86
C ASN A 87 -14.30 5.44 0.60
N GLN A 88 -14.88 6.49 1.18
CA GLN A 88 -16.25 6.89 0.86
C GLN A 88 -16.25 8.03 -0.14
N LEU A 89 -17.17 7.97 -1.10
CA LEU A 89 -17.45 9.09 -2.00
C LEU A 89 -17.92 10.29 -1.16
N ILE A 90 -17.22 11.41 -1.28
CA ILE A 90 -17.65 12.66 -0.64
C ILE A 90 -18.87 13.16 -1.39
N ASP A 91 -19.96 13.42 -0.66
CA ASP A 91 -21.17 13.98 -1.24
C ASP A 91 -20.88 15.24 -2.04
N GLY A 92 -21.37 15.28 -3.27
CA GLY A 92 -21.17 16.41 -4.19
C GLY A 92 -19.93 16.31 -5.09
N ILE A 93 -19.05 15.31 -4.88
CA ILE A 93 -17.95 15.01 -5.82
C ILE A 93 -18.40 13.87 -6.73
N PRO A 94 -18.49 14.06 -8.05
CA PRO A 94 -18.87 13.00 -8.97
C PRO A 94 -17.81 11.89 -8.96
N SER A 95 -18.27 10.63 -8.97
CA SER A 95 -17.36 9.49 -9.17
C SER A 95 -16.76 9.52 -10.57
N LEU A 96 -15.63 8.83 -10.76
CA LEU A 96 -15.02 8.69 -12.08
C LEU A 96 -15.98 8.04 -13.09
N ASP A 97 -16.80 7.09 -12.66
CA ASP A 97 -17.81 6.47 -13.51
C ASP A 97 -18.95 7.44 -13.89
N GLN A 98 -19.34 8.31 -12.97
CA GLN A 98 -20.31 9.35 -13.24
C GLN A 98 -19.72 10.38 -14.21
N LEU A 99 -18.50 10.84 -13.98
CA LEU A 99 -17.81 11.77 -14.88
C LEU A 99 -17.66 11.20 -16.29
N ARG A 100 -17.30 9.92 -16.40
CA ARG A 100 -17.18 9.22 -17.68
C ARG A 100 -18.49 9.18 -18.46
N ARG A 101 -19.63 8.99 -17.77
CA ARG A 101 -20.97 8.94 -18.40
C ARG A 101 -21.49 10.32 -18.79
N GLU A 102 -21.30 11.31 -17.92
CA GLU A 102 -21.88 12.64 -18.09
C GLU A 102 -21.00 13.58 -18.90
N LYS A 103 -19.68 13.42 -18.82
CA LYS A 103 -18.69 14.30 -19.46
C LYS A 103 -17.51 13.49 -20.04
N PRO A 104 -17.75 12.66 -21.05
CA PRO A 104 -16.74 11.73 -21.56
C PRO A 104 -15.49 12.43 -22.11
N GLU A 105 -15.62 13.58 -22.76
CA GLU A 105 -14.47 14.33 -23.28
C GLU A 105 -13.55 14.83 -22.16
N GLN A 106 -14.12 15.34 -21.07
CA GLN A 106 -13.34 15.78 -19.90
C GLN A 106 -12.71 14.60 -19.17
N PHE A 107 -13.41 13.48 -19.09
CA PHE A 107 -12.86 12.25 -18.52
C PHE A 107 -11.65 11.77 -19.33
N ASP A 108 -11.75 11.69 -20.65
CA ASP A 108 -10.67 11.25 -21.53
C ASP A 108 -9.46 12.19 -21.45
N GLU A 109 -9.67 13.51 -21.34
CA GLU A 109 -8.62 14.50 -21.15
C GLU A 109 -7.88 14.31 -19.82
N ILE A 110 -8.62 14.10 -18.73
CA ILE A 110 -8.03 13.83 -17.39
C ILE A 110 -7.22 12.53 -17.43
N ILE A 111 -7.77 11.46 -17.98
CA ILE A 111 -7.06 10.16 -18.05
C ILE A 111 -5.79 10.27 -18.90
N ALA A 112 -5.85 10.95 -20.04
CA ALA A 112 -4.67 11.16 -20.90
C ALA A 112 -3.57 11.94 -20.17
N ARG A 113 -3.93 13.00 -19.45
CA ARG A 113 -3.00 13.82 -18.66
C ARG A 113 -2.37 13.03 -17.52
N GLU A 114 -3.18 12.30 -16.76
CA GLU A 114 -2.67 11.49 -15.64
C GLU A 114 -1.81 10.32 -16.13
N THR A 115 -2.16 9.69 -17.24
CA THR A 115 -1.34 8.63 -17.86
C THR A 115 0.03 9.17 -18.25
N THR A 116 0.09 10.33 -18.90
CA THR A 116 1.36 10.97 -19.28
C THR A 116 2.20 11.31 -18.04
N ARG A 117 1.58 11.88 -17.01
CA ARG A 117 2.25 12.22 -15.75
C ARG A 117 2.83 10.98 -15.08
N MET A 118 2.09 9.88 -15.04
CA MET A 118 2.56 8.63 -14.44
C MET A 118 3.73 8.02 -15.23
N GLN A 119 3.70 8.07 -16.55
CA GLN A 119 4.81 7.61 -17.39
C GLN A 119 6.08 8.43 -17.15
N GLN A 120 5.96 9.75 -17.00
CA GLN A 120 7.08 10.63 -16.65
C GLN A 120 7.65 10.29 -15.27
N MET A 121 6.80 10.11 -14.27
CA MET A 121 7.24 9.72 -12.93
C MET A 121 7.93 8.34 -12.92
N GLU A 122 7.41 7.37 -13.66
CA GLU A 122 8.02 6.04 -13.78
C GLU A 122 9.41 6.14 -14.41
N GLN A 123 9.57 6.96 -15.45
CA GLN A 123 10.85 7.18 -16.13
C GLN A 123 11.85 7.85 -15.18
N GLU A 124 11.47 8.95 -14.52
CA GLU A 124 12.32 9.65 -13.54
C GLU A 124 12.77 8.72 -12.41
N PHE A 125 11.86 7.86 -11.92
CA PHE A 125 12.18 6.92 -10.83
C PHE A 125 13.13 5.80 -11.28
N THR A 126 13.04 5.34 -12.52
CA THR A 126 13.96 4.31 -13.06
C THR A 126 15.35 4.85 -13.37
N GLU A 127 15.50 6.17 -13.55
CA GLU A 127 16.79 6.85 -13.77
C GLU A 127 17.52 7.22 -12.48
N LEU A 128 16.89 7.04 -11.31
CA LEU A 128 17.56 7.28 -10.02
C LEU A 128 18.64 6.22 -9.77
N PRO A 129 19.84 6.63 -9.29
CA PRO A 129 20.94 5.73 -9.01
C PRO A 129 20.65 4.75 -7.87
#